data_257a1834d3d42af1ef07224cebe82be0
#
_entry.id   257a1834d3d42af1ef07224cebe82be0
#
_cell.length_a   1.000
_cell.length_b   1.000
_cell.length_c   1.000
_cell.angle_alpha   90.00
_cell.angle_beta   90.00
_cell.angle_gamma   90.00
#
_symmetry.space_group_name_H-M   'P 1'
#
loop_
_entity.id
_entity.type
_entity.pdbx_description
1 polymer ?
#
loop_
_entity_poly.entity_id
_entity_poly.type
_entity_poly.pdbx_seq_one_letter_code
_entity_poly.pdbx_strand_id
1 'polypeptide(L)'
;MGKSLKRKECGKGIRQRKDGLYSARYYTKDGERREKYFKSLPEAKNWLADTKYELRHHVITCNSDMSVDNWFDYWITNIICNLSPNCIRNYTERYKRNVQPLIGTMCMGDVKPMHCQIILNRMESTYAGSTIRQTYIAMGTMFKSAVMNDIIVKHPMNGVRYNKPVRAVDDIRYLYVEEQKRFLAVAKDSHNYRQYALLLETGLRTGD
;
A
#
# COMPACT_ATOMS: atom_id res chain seq x y z
N MET A 1 -37.31 -12.00 19.65
CA MET A 1 -36.95 -10.57 19.73
C MET A 1 -36.35 -10.29 21.11
N GLY A 2 -35.32 -9.41 21.18
CA GLY A 2 -34.74 -9.04 22.47
C GLY A 2 -35.63 -8.06 23.22
N LYS A 3 -35.75 -8.24 24.54
CA LYS A 3 -36.57 -7.40 25.40
C LYS A 3 -35.72 -6.57 26.35
N SER A 4 -36.21 -5.38 26.72
CA SER A 4 -35.65 -4.56 27.80
C SER A 4 -36.05 -5.11 29.17
N LEU A 5 -35.45 -4.60 30.26
CA LEU A 5 -35.83 -4.93 31.64
C LEU A 5 -37.30 -4.57 31.92
N LYS A 6 -37.82 -3.57 31.22
CA LYS A 6 -39.24 -3.17 31.27
C LYS A 6 -40.14 -3.93 30.27
N ARG A 7 -39.67 -5.08 29.73
CA ARG A 7 -40.36 -5.93 28.74
C ARG A 7 -40.71 -5.24 27.41
N LYS A 8 -40.20 -4.03 27.13
CA LYS A 8 -40.36 -3.38 25.82
C LYS A 8 -39.41 -4.01 24.79
N GLU A 9 -39.84 -4.10 23.55
CA GLU A 9 -39.03 -4.65 22.47
C GLU A 9 -37.85 -3.75 22.12
N CYS A 10 -36.63 -4.30 22.09
CA CYS A 10 -35.41 -3.59 21.76
C CYS A 10 -35.03 -3.73 20.27
N GLY A 11 -35.62 -4.70 19.57
CA GLY A 11 -35.31 -5.07 18.20
C GLY A 11 -34.52 -6.40 18.08
N LYS A 12 -34.43 -6.92 16.84
CA LYS A 12 -33.75 -8.18 16.55
C LYS A 12 -32.22 -8.03 16.74
N GLY A 13 -31.67 -8.84 17.64
CA GLY A 13 -30.24 -8.83 17.93
C GLY A 13 -29.82 -7.90 19.09
N ILE A 14 -30.74 -7.18 19.71
CA ILE A 14 -30.47 -6.28 20.85
C ILE A 14 -31.24 -6.75 22.07
N ARG A 15 -30.59 -6.77 23.23
CA ARG A 15 -31.24 -7.02 24.54
C ARG A 15 -30.65 -6.13 25.61
N GLN A 16 -31.43 -5.78 26.61
CA GLN A 16 -30.92 -5.10 27.80
C GLN A 16 -30.49 -6.13 28.85
N ARG A 17 -29.32 -5.92 29.42
CA ARG A 17 -28.73 -6.72 30.49
C ARG A 17 -29.22 -6.27 31.86
N LYS A 18 -28.98 -7.07 32.88
CA LYS A 18 -29.35 -6.75 34.29
C LYS A 18 -28.59 -5.52 34.82
N ASP A 19 -27.38 -5.25 34.27
CA ASP A 19 -26.55 -4.08 34.58
C ASP A 19 -27.02 -2.78 33.88
N GLY A 20 -28.16 -2.84 33.17
CA GLY A 20 -28.74 -1.69 32.47
C GLY A 20 -28.19 -1.44 31.08
N LEU A 21 -27.06 -2.05 30.69
CA LEU A 21 -26.45 -1.88 29.36
C LEU A 21 -27.23 -2.63 28.28
N TYR A 22 -27.18 -2.11 27.06
CA TYR A 22 -27.73 -2.76 25.87
C TYR A 22 -26.67 -3.55 25.17
N SER A 23 -26.88 -4.85 24.99
CA SER A 23 -26.04 -5.74 24.21
C SER A 23 -26.61 -5.85 22.81
N ALA A 24 -25.83 -5.48 21.79
CA ALA A 24 -26.14 -5.70 20.39
C ALA A 24 -25.24 -6.78 19.82
N ARG A 25 -25.83 -7.74 19.09
CA ARG A 25 -25.12 -8.89 18.52
C ARG A 25 -25.45 -9.12 17.05
N TYR A 26 -24.46 -9.55 16.30
CA TYR A 26 -24.63 -10.03 14.93
C TYR A 26 -23.75 -11.25 14.68
N TYR A 27 -23.99 -11.91 13.56
CA TYR A 27 -23.16 -13.03 13.09
C TYR A 27 -22.45 -12.61 11.80
N THR A 28 -21.17 -12.90 11.70
CA THR A 28 -20.39 -12.73 10.46
C THR A 28 -20.81 -13.79 9.44
N LYS A 29 -20.35 -13.68 8.19
CA LYS A 29 -20.61 -14.69 7.15
C LYS A 29 -20.02 -16.06 7.52
N ASP A 30 -18.91 -16.06 8.25
CA ASP A 30 -18.22 -17.27 8.74
C ASP A 30 -18.89 -17.89 9.96
N GLY A 31 -20.04 -17.35 10.39
CA GLY A 31 -20.79 -17.86 11.52
C GLY A 31 -20.31 -17.38 12.90
N GLU A 32 -19.25 -16.57 12.96
CA GLU A 32 -18.77 -16.02 14.23
C GLU A 32 -19.77 -15.04 14.83
N ARG A 33 -19.97 -15.17 16.12
CA ARG A 33 -20.81 -14.25 16.89
C ARG A 33 -19.98 -13.10 17.40
N ARG A 34 -20.35 -11.86 17.03
CA ARG A 34 -19.78 -10.63 17.60
C ARG A 34 -20.83 -9.86 18.41
N GLU A 35 -20.40 -9.32 19.54
CA GLU A 35 -21.28 -8.64 20.50
C GLU A 35 -20.60 -7.38 21.03
N LYS A 36 -21.36 -6.26 21.12
CA LYS A 36 -20.87 -4.98 21.66
C LYS A 36 -21.90 -4.41 22.62
N TYR A 37 -21.45 -3.67 23.63
CA TYR A 37 -22.27 -3.13 24.70
C TYR A 37 -22.37 -1.61 24.59
N PHE A 38 -23.58 -1.08 24.88
CA PHE A 38 -23.90 0.34 24.75
C PHE A 38 -24.68 0.82 25.96
N LYS A 39 -24.55 2.11 26.28
CA LYS A 39 -25.28 2.75 27.37
C LYS A 39 -26.75 3.07 26.99
N SER A 40 -27.00 3.28 25.69
CA SER A 40 -28.33 3.65 25.20
C SER A 40 -28.83 2.72 24.08
N LEU A 41 -30.16 2.57 24.00
CA LEU A 41 -30.82 1.77 22.96
C LEU A 41 -30.64 2.35 21.56
N PRO A 42 -30.68 3.69 21.32
CA PRO A 42 -30.43 4.27 20.01
C PRO A 42 -29.03 3.98 19.50
N GLU A 43 -27.99 4.10 20.32
CA GLU A 43 -26.60 3.76 19.94
C GLU A 43 -26.48 2.30 19.53
N ALA A 44 -27.08 1.38 20.29
CA ALA A 44 -27.06 -0.04 19.96
C ALA A 44 -27.77 -0.34 18.62
N LYS A 45 -28.87 0.38 18.31
CA LYS A 45 -29.61 0.24 17.05
C LYS A 45 -28.81 0.78 15.87
N ASN A 46 -28.22 1.97 16.01
CA ASN A 46 -27.42 2.61 14.97
C ASN A 46 -26.21 1.72 14.64
N TRP A 47 -25.45 1.32 15.65
CA TRP A 47 -24.31 0.43 15.43
C TRP A 47 -24.71 -0.88 14.73
N LEU A 48 -25.83 -1.50 15.11
CA LEU A 48 -26.28 -2.74 14.48
C LEU A 48 -26.77 -2.50 13.04
N ALA A 49 -27.36 -1.33 12.76
CA ALA A 49 -27.78 -0.95 11.42
C ALA A 49 -26.56 -0.70 10.52
N ASP A 50 -25.58 0.06 11.01
CA ASP A 50 -24.32 0.33 10.30
C ASP A 50 -23.56 -0.96 10.00
N THR A 51 -23.40 -1.84 11.00
CA THR A 51 -22.74 -3.13 10.82
C THR A 51 -23.48 -4.02 9.81
N LYS A 52 -24.80 -4.03 9.80
CA LYS A 52 -25.59 -4.79 8.81
C LYS A 52 -25.49 -4.18 7.43
N TYR A 53 -25.39 -2.86 7.31
CA TYR A 53 -25.16 -2.16 6.05
C TYR A 53 -23.79 -2.55 5.49
N GLU A 54 -22.76 -2.48 6.33
CA GLU A 54 -21.38 -2.89 5.99
C GLU A 54 -21.32 -4.36 5.52
N LEU A 55 -21.98 -5.28 6.21
CA LEU A 55 -22.05 -6.69 5.82
C LEU A 55 -22.79 -6.93 4.49
N ARG A 56 -23.84 -6.14 4.19
CA ARG A 56 -24.62 -6.29 2.95
C ARG A 56 -23.87 -5.75 1.74
N HIS A 57 -23.17 -4.64 1.93
CA HIS A 57 -22.49 -3.93 0.83
C HIS A 57 -21.04 -4.37 0.66
N HIS A 58 -20.65 -5.51 1.26
CA HIS A 58 -19.27 -5.97 1.25
C HIS A 58 -18.26 -4.87 1.67
N VAL A 59 -18.71 -3.91 2.46
CA VAL A 59 -17.82 -3.12 3.28
C VAL A 59 -17.34 -4.07 4.36
N ILE A 60 -16.59 -5.10 3.89
CA ILE A 60 -15.92 -6.03 4.77
C ILE A 60 -15.07 -5.14 5.65
N THR A 61 -15.28 -5.23 6.94
CA THR A 61 -14.21 -5.00 7.89
C THR A 61 -13.08 -5.90 7.42
N CYS A 62 -12.28 -5.35 6.51
CA CYS A 62 -11.02 -5.93 6.12
C CYS A 62 -10.36 -6.39 7.39
N ASN A 63 -9.53 -7.37 7.34
CA ASN A 63 -8.69 -7.80 8.44
C ASN A 63 -8.04 -6.53 9.04
N SER A 64 -8.81 -5.83 9.88
CA SER A 64 -8.50 -4.49 10.39
C SER A 64 -7.22 -4.49 11.21
N ASP A 65 -6.75 -5.69 11.55
CA ASP A 65 -5.59 -5.90 12.39
C ASP A 65 -4.30 -6.18 11.57
N MET A 66 -4.40 -6.34 10.23
CA MET A 66 -3.22 -6.54 9.39
C MET A 66 -2.45 -5.22 9.24
N SER A 67 -1.20 -5.20 9.68
CA SER A 67 -0.31 -4.05 9.48
C SER A 67 0.14 -3.94 8.01
N VAL A 68 0.57 -2.74 7.62
CA VAL A 68 1.15 -2.50 6.29
C VAL A 68 2.39 -3.36 6.07
N ASP A 69 3.22 -3.57 7.11
CA ASP A 69 4.40 -4.45 7.06
C ASP A 69 4.00 -5.89 6.74
N ASN A 70 3.02 -6.44 7.47
CA ASN A 70 2.55 -7.81 7.26
C ASN A 70 1.95 -7.99 5.85
N TRP A 71 1.20 -6.99 5.37
CA TRP A 71 0.69 -7.01 4.01
C TRP A 71 1.81 -6.95 2.98
N PHE A 72 2.79 -6.09 3.16
CA PHE A 72 3.93 -5.97 2.26
C PHE A 72 4.71 -7.28 2.15
N ASP A 73 5.03 -7.94 3.27
CA ASP A 73 5.75 -9.21 3.29
C ASP A 73 4.94 -10.32 2.60
N TYR A 74 3.63 -10.37 2.85
CA TYR A 74 2.73 -11.30 2.17
C TYR A 74 2.70 -11.04 0.65
N TRP A 75 2.59 -9.77 0.25
CA TRP A 75 2.51 -9.35 -1.14
C TRP A 75 3.78 -9.71 -1.92
N ILE A 76 4.96 -9.42 -1.37
CA ILE A 76 6.25 -9.77 -1.96
C ILE A 76 6.38 -11.29 -2.13
N THR A 77 6.02 -12.06 -1.10
CA THR A 77 6.26 -13.51 -1.04
C THR A 77 5.26 -14.31 -1.87
N ASN A 78 4.00 -13.89 -1.91
CA ASN A 78 2.92 -14.71 -2.46
C ASN A 78 2.30 -14.14 -3.74
N ILE A 79 2.32 -12.82 -3.94
CA ILE A 79 1.61 -12.20 -5.06
C ILE A 79 2.56 -11.83 -6.19
N ILE A 80 3.70 -11.22 -5.90
CA ILE A 80 4.66 -10.80 -6.92
C ILE A 80 5.93 -11.65 -6.97
N CYS A 81 5.91 -12.82 -6.37
CA CYS A 81 7.04 -13.76 -6.33
C CYS A 81 7.60 -14.14 -7.72
N ASN A 82 6.79 -14.03 -8.77
CA ASN A 82 7.18 -14.35 -10.15
C ASN A 82 7.91 -13.21 -10.88
N LEU A 83 8.07 -12.05 -10.24
CA LEU A 83 8.85 -10.95 -10.82
C LEU A 83 10.35 -11.24 -10.75
N SER A 84 11.14 -10.56 -11.60
CA SER A 84 12.60 -10.70 -11.57
C SER A 84 13.13 -10.33 -10.19
N PRO A 85 14.22 -11.00 -9.73
CA PRO A 85 14.83 -10.71 -8.43
C PRO A 85 15.19 -9.22 -8.25
N ASN A 86 15.59 -8.57 -9.34
CA ASN A 86 15.89 -7.14 -9.34
C ASN A 86 14.66 -6.26 -9.08
N CYS A 87 13.50 -6.62 -9.64
CA CYS A 87 12.23 -5.97 -9.36
C CYS A 87 11.84 -6.09 -7.88
N ILE A 88 11.88 -7.31 -7.34
CA ILE A 88 11.55 -7.58 -5.95
C ILE A 88 12.47 -6.80 -5.00
N ARG A 89 13.79 -6.81 -5.27
CA ARG A 89 14.76 -6.03 -4.51
C ARG A 89 14.42 -4.53 -4.54
N ASN A 90 14.12 -3.98 -5.71
CA ASN A 90 13.75 -2.58 -5.86
C ASN A 90 12.49 -2.20 -5.09
N TYR A 91 11.45 -3.03 -5.09
CA TYR A 91 10.24 -2.81 -4.27
C TYR A 91 10.58 -2.84 -2.78
N THR A 92 11.36 -3.83 -2.36
CA THR A 92 11.74 -4.01 -0.96
C THR A 92 12.58 -2.83 -0.44
N GLU A 93 13.59 -2.39 -1.18
CA GLU A 93 14.43 -1.27 -0.78
C GLU A 93 13.63 0.03 -0.65
N ARG A 94 12.74 0.32 -1.62
CA ARG A 94 11.89 1.51 -1.58
C ARG A 94 10.91 1.49 -0.42
N TYR A 95 10.29 0.34 -0.21
CA TYR A 95 9.38 0.17 0.91
C TYR A 95 10.10 0.39 2.25
N LYS A 96 11.15 -0.37 2.51
CA LYS A 96 11.89 -0.31 3.77
C LYS A 96 12.47 1.07 4.07
N ARG A 97 12.97 1.75 3.04
CA ARG A 97 13.62 3.06 3.22
C ARG A 97 12.62 4.20 3.40
N ASN A 98 11.55 4.22 2.61
CA ASN A 98 10.71 5.40 2.48
C ASN A 98 9.31 5.25 3.08
N VAL A 99 8.75 4.04 3.08
CA VAL A 99 7.35 3.78 3.44
C VAL A 99 7.24 3.20 4.85
N GLN A 100 7.99 2.14 5.13
CA GLN A 100 7.97 1.42 6.39
C GLN A 100 8.12 2.31 7.63
N PRO A 101 9.07 3.27 7.70
CA PRO A 101 9.27 4.08 8.89
C PRO A 101 8.08 4.97 9.26
N LEU A 102 7.17 5.22 8.32
CA LEU A 102 6.04 6.15 8.50
C LEU A 102 4.71 5.44 8.68
N ILE A 103 4.47 4.35 7.96
CA ILE A 103 3.18 3.67 7.98
C ILE A 103 3.28 2.15 8.19
N GLY A 104 4.47 1.57 8.31
CA GLY A 104 4.65 0.12 8.38
C GLY A 104 3.86 -0.56 9.48
N THR A 105 3.83 0.03 10.67
CA THR A 105 3.10 -0.49 11.84
C THR A 105 1.61 -0.13 11.85
N MET A 106 1.15 0.73 10.95
CA MET A 106 -0.27 1.10 10.87
C MET A 106 -1.11 -0.06 10.33
N CYS A 107 -2.34 -0.16 10.80
CA CYS A 107 -3.31 -1.07 10.20
C CYS A 107 -3.64 -0.65 8.76
N MET A 108 -3.77 -1.61 7.86
CA MET A 108 -4.07 -1.37 6.44
C MET A 108 -5.34 -0.53 6.24
N GLY A 109 -6.36 -0.75 7.06
CA GLY A 109 -7.63 -0.01 7.01
C GLY A 109 -7.52 1.46 7.43
N ASP A 110 -6.49 1.81 8.21
CA ASP A 110 -6.29 3.17 8.74
C ASP A 110 -5.44 4.04 7.82
N VAL A 111 -4.82 3.46 6.79
CA VAL A 111 -3.99 4.20 5.84
C VAL A 111 -4.88 5.09 4.96
N LYS A 112 -4.69 6.40 5.07
CA LYS A 112 -5.42 7.43 4.32
C LYS A 112 -4.51 8.08 3.26
N PRO A 113 -5.08 8.74 2.24
CA PRO A 113 -4.30 9.44 1.22
C PRO A 113 -3.29 10.45 1.79
N MET A 114 -3.64 11.10 2.89
CA MET A 114 -2.74 12.04 3.56
C MET A 114 -1.43 11.40 4.04
N HIS A 115 -1.48 10.15 4.51
CA HIS A 115 -0.27 9.45 4.95
C HIS A 115 0.66 9.17 3.75
N CYS A 116 0.10 8.73 2.63
CA CYS A 116 0.84 8.53 1.39
C CYS A 116 1.42 9.84 0.83
N GLN A 117 0.68 10.94 0.93
CA GLN A 117 1.15 12.25 0.50
C GLN A 117 2.32 12.75 1.37
N ILE A 118 2.27 12.56 2.69
CA ILE A 118 3.36 12.91 3.62
C ILE A 118 4.65 12.17 3.25
N ILE A 119 4.56 10.88 2.89
CA ILE A 119 5.72 10.10 2.46
C ILE A 119 6.38 10.75 1.24
N LEU A 120 5.60 11.08 0.20
CA LEU A 120 6.14 11.66 -1.03
C LEU A 120 6.70 13.07 -0.81
N ASN A 121 6.00 13.92 -0.04
CA ASN A 121 6.46 15.26 0.29
C ASN A 121 7.80 15.22 1.06
N ARG A 122 7.95 14.27 1.99
CA ARG A 122 9.21 14.09 2.72
C ARG A 122 10.35 13.68 1.80
N MET A 123 10.05 12.95 0.73
CA MET A 123 11.06 12.55 -0.26
C MET A 123 11.52 13.69 -1.17
N GLU A 124 10.71 14.73 -1.38
CA GLU A 124 11.01 15.83 -2.29
C GLU A 124 12.28 16.60 -1.90
N SER A 125 12.59 16.68 -0.60
CA SER A 125 13.79 17.36 -0.10
C SER A 125 15.10 16.55 -0.27
N THR A 126 14.98 15.23 -0.50
CA THR A 126 16.15 14.32 -0.42
C THR A 126 16.39 13.55 -1.72
N TYR A 127 15.34 13.28 -2.50
CA TYR A 127 15.42 12.38 -3.64
C TYR A 127 15.06 13.05 -4.97
N ALA A 128 15.69 12.57 -6.04
CA ALA A 128 15.33 12.97 -7.39
C ALA A 128 13.88 12.55 -7.73
N GLY A 129 13.19 13.33 -8.57
CA GLY A 129 11.82 13.08 -8.97
C GLY A 129 11.57 11.71 -9.60
N SER A 130 12.58 11.10 -10.25
CA SER A 130 12.52 9.73 -10.76
C SER A 130 12.38 8.69 -9.62
N THR A 131 13.09 8.89 -8.50
CA THR A 131 13.00 8.01 -7.32
C THR A 131 11.65 8.15 -6.64
N ILE A 132 11.13 9.39 -6.51
CA ILE A 132 9.80 9.68 -5.97
C ILE A 132 8.73 8.99 -6.82
N ARG A 133 8.80 9.13 -8.14
CA ARG A 133 7.90 8.46 -9.08
C ARG A 133 7.89 6.94 -8.89
N GLN A 134 9.05 6.34 -8.73
CA GLN A 134 9.15 4.89 -8.54
C GLN A 134 8.58 4.42 -7.20
N THR A 135 8.77 5.21 -6.13
CA THR A 135 8.14 4.94 -4.83
C THR A 135 6.62 5.10 -4.92
N TYR A 136 6.14 6.12 -5.62
CA TYR A 136 4.70 6.30 -5.91
C TYR A 136 4.11 5.08 -6.62
N ILE A 137 4.78 4.57 -7.66
CA ILE A 137 4.35 3.38 -8.40
C ILE A 137 4.35 2.14 -7.49
N ALA A 138 5.40 1.96 -6.68
CA ALA A 138 5.50 0.83 -5.76
C ALA A 138 4.36 0.81 -4.75
N MET A 139 4.08 1.95 -4.09
CA MET A 139 2.95 2.09 -3.17
C MET A 139 1.62 1.85 -3.90
N GLY A 140 1.46 2.43 -5.08
CA GLY A 140 0.25 2.25 -5.89
C GLY A 140 -0.02 0.80 -6.24
N THR A 141 1.00 0.05 -6.66
CA THR A 141 0.86 -1.36 -7.01
C THR A 141 0.54 -2.22 -5.78
N MET A 142 1.21 -1.98 -4.66
CA MET A 142 0.97 -2.70 -3.40
C MET A 142 -0.46 -2.47 -2.89
N PHE A 143 -0.92 -1.22 -2.82
CA PHE A 143 -2.28 -0.89 -2.35
C PHE A 143 -3.36 -1.31 -3.36
N LYS A 144 -3.08 -1.25 -4.67
CA LYS A 144 -3.99 -1.79 -5.68
C LYS A 144 -4.21 -3.29 -5.46
N SER A 145 -3.13 -4.02 -5.21
CA SER A 145 -3.22 -5.45 -4.90
C SER A 145 -4.02 -5.71 -3.61
N ALA A 146 -3.88 -4.84 -2.59
CA ALA A 146 -4.66 -4.93 -1.36
C ALA A 146 -6.16 -4.73 -1.59
N VAL A 147 -6.54 -3.80 -2.47
CA VAL A 147 -7.94 -3.60 -2.87
C VAL A 147 -8.47 -4.82 -3.64
N MET A 148 -7.68 -5.38 -4.56
CA MET A 148 -8.08 -6.53 -5.37
C MET A 148 -8.24 -7.83 -4.54
N ASN A 149 -7.57 -7.91 -3.40
CA ASN A 149 -7.67 -9.02 -2.45
C ASN A 149 -8.58 -8.71 -1.26
N ASP A 150 -9.41 -7.68 -1.36
CA ASP A 150 -10.38 -7.28 -0.33
C ASP A 150 -9.76 -7.00 1.05
N ILE A 151 -8.46 -6.65 1.11
CA ILE A 151 -7.77 -6.26 2.35
C ILE A 151 -8.17 -4.85 2.76
N ILE A 152 -8.38 -3.96 1.78
CA ILE A 152 -8.87 -2.60 1.99
C ILE A 152 -9.94 -2.26 0.96
N VAL A 153 -10.91 -1.42 1.34
CA VAL A 153 -12.03 -1.03 0.47
C VAL A 153 -11.64 0.11 -0.47
N LYS A 154 -10.88 1.08 0.05
CA LYS A 154 -10.50 2.29 -0.69
C LYS A 154 -8.99 2.31 -0.93
N HIS A 155 -8.61 2.68 -2.15
CA HIS A 155 -7.21 2.78 -2.52
C HIS A 155 -6.57 4.05 -1.91
N PRO A 156 -5.57 3.93 -1.00
CA PRO A 156 -5.00 5.09 -0.31
C PRO A 156 -4.23 6.06 -1.20
N MET A 157 -3.89 5.65 -2.43
CA MET A 157 -3.20 6.53 -3.38
C MET A 157 -4.15 7.40 -4.21
N ASN A 158 -5.47 7.26 -4.03
CA ASN A 158 -6.43 8.09 -4.74
C ASN A 158 -6.31 9.56 -4.31
N GLY A 159 -6.05 10.43 -5.27
CA GLY A 159 -5.84 11.86 -5.04
C GLY A 159 -4.43 12.26 -4.60
N VAL A 160 -3.55 11.32 -4.35
CA VAL A 160 -2.14 11.59 -4.02
C VAL A 160 -1.40 12.08 -5.26
N ARG A 161 -0.61 13.14 -5.11
CA ARG A 161 0.13 13.78 -6.20
C ARG A 161 1.62 13.85 -5.88
N TYR A 162 2.44 13.84 -6.91
CA TYR A 162 3.87 14.12 -6.82
C TYR A 162 4.30 14.97 -7.99
N ASN A 163 5.37 15.75 -7.81
CA ASN A 163 5.94 16.55 -8.88
C ASN A 163 6.60 15.64 -9.92
N LYS A 164 6.03 15.57 -11.11
CA LYS A 164 6.61 14.78 -12.19
C LYS A 164 7.94 15.41 -12.63
N PRO A 165 9.03 14.64 -12.69
CA PRO A 165 10.28 15.16 -13.23
C PRO A 165 10.07 15.54 -14.70
N VAL A 166 10.26 16.80 -15.01
CA VAL A 166 10.33 17.26 -16.39
C VAL A 166 11.79 17.02 -16.85
N ARG A 167 11.98 16.10 -17.78
CA ARG A 167 13.27 15.96 -18.43
C ARG A 167 13.35 16.99 -19.55
N ALA A 168 14.28 17.91 -19.47
CA ALA A 168 14.67 18.71 -20.63
C ALA A 168 15.29 17.77 -21.68
N VAL A 169 15.00 18.02 -22.96
CA VAL A 169 15.53 17.23 -24.07
C VAL A 169 17.07 17.29 -24.07
N ASP A 170 17.63 18.39 -23.58
CA ASP A 170 19.07 18.66 -23.49
C ASP A 170 19.78 17.85 -22.38
N ASP A 171 19.05 17.16 -21.51
CA ASP A 171 19.62 16.28 -20.45
C ASP A 171 20.09 14.91 -20.99
N ILE A 172 19.86 14.62 -22.28
CA ILE A 172 20.29 13.36 -22.88
C ILE A 172 21.76 13.51 -23.29
N ARG A 173 22.66 13.03 -22.44
CA ARG A 173 24.07 12.93 -22.75
C ARG A 173 24.37 11.71 -23.62
N TYR A 174 25.02 11.94 -24.73
CA TYR A 174 25.62 10.90 -25.55
C TYR A 174 27.11 11.24 -25.80
N LEU A 175 27.91 10.22 -26.02
CA LEU A 175 29.32 10.42 -26.33
C LEU A 175 29.48 10.68 -27.84
N TYR A 176 30.06 11.81 -28.19
CA TYR A 176 30.50 12.05 -29.57
C TYR A 176 31.61 11.08 -29.94
N VAL A 177 31.82 10.87 -31.27
CA VAL A 177 32.83 9.92 -31.77
C VAL A 177 34.24 10.18 -31.22
N GLU A 178 34.62 11.45 -31.10
CA GLU A 178 35.91 11.84 -30.53
C GLU A 178 36.02 11.54 -29.03
N GLU A 179 34.91 11.69 -28.29
CA GLU A 179 34.85 11.33 -26.87
C GLU A 179 34.91 9.82 -26.67
N GLN A 180 34.26 9.04 -27.56
CA GLN A 180 34.33 7.57 -27.53
C GLN A 180 35.77 7.09 -27.77
N LYS A 181 36.51 7.67 -28.76
CA LYS A 181 37.91 7.36 -29.02
C LYS A 181 38.78 7.66 -27.80
N ARG A 182 38.60 8.84 -27.18
CA ARG A 182 39.33 9.22 -25.96
C ARG A 182 39.04 8.28 -24.82
N PHE A 183 37.75 7.94 -24.61
CA PHE A 183 37.33 6.99 -23.58
C PHE A 183 37.99 5.64 -23.77
N LEU A 184 37.95 5.07 -25.00
CA LEU A 184 38.57 3.78 -25.29
C LEU A 184 40.08 3.82 -25.11
N ALA A 185 40.73 4.92 -25.47
CA ALA A 185 42.19 5.08 -25.28
C ALA A 185 42.59 5.03 -23.80
N VAL A 186 41.79 5.71 -22.91
CA VAL A 186 42.03 5.69 -21.48
C VAL A 186 41.61 4.34 -20.84
N ALA A 187 40.58 3.71 -21.37
CA ALA A 187 40.08 2.44 -20.85
C ALA A 187 40.90 1.23 -21.27
N LYS A 188 41.92 1.40 -22.16
CA LYS A 188 42.69 0.31 -22.78
C LYS A 188 43.30 -0.66 -21.77
N ASP A 189 43.77 -0.15 -20.65
CA ASP A 189 44.37 -0.94 -19.57
C ASP A 189 43.37 -1.42 -18.53
N SER A 190 42.05 -1.13 -18.72
CA SER A 190 41.01 -1.58 -17.83
C SER A 190 40.69 -3.05 -18.07
N HIS A 191 40.40 -3.79 -16.99
CA HIS A 191 39.85 -5.15 -17.03
C HIS A 191 38.56 -5.25 -17.90
N ASN A 192 37.79 -4.18 -17.95
CA ASN A 192 36.50 -4.14 -18.65
C ASN A 192 36.60 -3.56 -20.09
N TYR A 193 37.81 -3.34 -20.61
CA TYR A 193 38.00 -2.71 -21.93
C TYR A 193 37.18 -3.37 -23.05
N ARG A 194 37.22 -4.71 -23.11
CA ARG A 194 36.49 -5.47 -24.15
C ARG A 194 34.98 -5.26 -24.08
N GLN A 195 34.44 -5.16 -22.87
CA GLN A 195 33.02 -4.89 -22.65
C GLN A 195 32.67 -3.48 -23.12
N TYR A 196 33.48 -2.47 -22.77
CA TYR A 196 33.28 -1.09 -23.21
C TYR A 196 33.33 -0.94 -24.72
N ALA A 197 34.33 -1.54 -25.37
CA ALA A 197 34.45 -1.51 -26.82
C ALA A 197 33.23 -2.16 -27.50
N LEU A 198 32.82 -3.36 -27.04
CA LEU A 198 31.65 -4.06 -27.56
C LEU A 198 30.38 -3.22 -27.41
N LEU A 199 30.13 -2.67 -26.23
CA LEU A 199 28.93 -1.87 -25.95
C LEU A 199 28.86 -0.59 -26.78
N LEU A 200 30.01 0.08 -27.01
CA LEU A 200 30.06 1.28 -27.81
C LEU A 200 29.83 0.99 -29.30
N GLU A 201 30.37 -0.12 -29.81
CA GLU A 201 30.21 -0.49 -31.22
C GLU A 201 28.85 -1.09 -31.56
N THR A 202 28.26 -1.83 -30.65
CA THR A 202 26.99 -2.54 -30.89
C THR A 202 25.77 -1.81 -30.39
N GLY A 203 25.93 -0.88 -29.45
CA GLY A 203 24.79 -0.23 -28.76
C GLY A 203 24.01 -1.16 -27.82
N LEU A 204 24.49 -2.37 -27.55
CA LEU A 204 23.90 -3.31 -26.62
C LEU A 204 23.91 -2.75 -25.17
N ARG A 205 22.97 -3.17 -24.35
CA ARG A 205 22.95 -2.88 -22.92
C ARG A 205 23.63 -4.00 -22.14
N THR A 206 24.17 -3.69 -20.97
CA THR A 206 24.83 -4.66 -20.09
C THR A 206 23.93 -5.81 -19.59
N GLY A 207 22.73 -5.97 -20.07
CA GLY A 207 21.81 -7.04 -19.71
C GLY A 207 21.26 -7.81 -20.91
N ASP A 208 21.69 -7.42 -22.10
CA ASP A 208 21.37 -8.11 -23.35
C ASP A 208 22.43 -9.16 -23.63
#